data_ea25c6b63207c832260b84a7ae203c9b
#
_entry.id   ea25c6b63207c832260b84a7ae203c9b
#
_cell.length_a   1.000
_cell.length_b   1.000
_cell.length_c   1.000
_cell.angle_alpha   90.00
_cell.angle_beta   90.00
_cell.angle_gamma   90.00
#
_symmetry.space_group_name_H-M   'P 1'
#
loop_
_entity.id
_entity.type
_entity.pdbx_description
1 polymer ?
#
loop_
_entity_poly.entity_id
_entity_poly.type
_entity_poly.pdbx_seq_one_letter_code
_entity_poly.pdbx_strand_id
1 'polypeptide(L)'
;MAQERGSAMTTAALVLLMVLIGHSEFARAATYTVGGTGGWTFNTAGWPRGKSFRAGDTLVFNYGSGAHNVVAVNKAGYQSCRTPKGSKVFTSGKDQIKLAKGQNYFICNYPQHCESGMKIAVSAA
;
A
#
# COMPACT_ATOMS: atom_id res chain seq x y z
N MET A 1 -6.04 -53.13 -10.86
CA MET A 1 -6.62 -52.57 -9.62
C MET A 1 -5.66 -51.66 -8.91
N ALA A 2 -4.43 -52.04 -8.62
CA ALA A 2 -3.47 -51.14 -7.98
C ALA A 2 -3.11 -49.91 -8.82
N GLN A 3 -3.05 -50.06 -10.16
CA GLN A 3 -2.77 -48.94 -11.09
C GLN A 3 -3.92 -47.93 -11.11
N GLU A 4 -5.17 -48.34 -11.03
CA GLU A 4 -6.33 -47.44 -11.00
C GLU A 4 -6.34 -46.59 -9.75
N ARG A 5 -5.99 -47.17 -8.59
CA ARG A 5 -5.91 -46.45 -7.32
C ARG A 5 -4.80 -45.41 -7.36
N GLY A 6 -3.63 -45.71 -7.92
CA GLY A 6 -2.53 -44.78 -8.07
C GLY A 6 -2.90 -43.63 -8.97
N SER A 7 -3.57 -43.90 -10.09
CA SER A 7 -4.03 -42.87 -11.04
C SER A 7 -5.04 -41.93 -10.40
N ALA A 8 -6.02 -42.44 -9.63
CA ALA A 8 -7.01 -41.63 -8.93
C ALA A 8 -6.37 -40.71 -7.88
N MET A 9 -5.40 -41.23 -7.12
CA MET A 9 -4.68 -40.41 -6.13
C MET A 9 -3.85 -39.29 -6.79
N THR A 10 -3.21 -39.57 -7.91
CA THR A 10 -2.43 -38.56 -8.66
C THR A 10 -3.35 -37.46 -9.18
N THR A 11 -4.51 -37.81 -9.72
CA THR A 11 -5.48 -36.83 -10.21
C THR A 11 -5.98 -35.92 -9.08
N ALA A 12 -6.31 -36.46 -7.92
CA ALA A 12 -6.75 -35.68 -6.76
C ALA A 12 -5.65 -34.71 -6.29
N ALA A 13 -4.39 -35.14 -6.26
CA ALA A 13 -3.27 -34.29 -5.87
C ALA A 13 -3.06 -33.12 -6.85
N LEU A 14 -3.19 -33.37 -8.16
CA LEU A 14 -3.08 -32.32 -9.19
C LEU A 14 -4.20 -31.29 -9.08
N VAL A 15 -5.44 -31.71 -8.85
CA VAL A 15 -6.56 -30.79 -8.65
C VAL A 15 -6.34 -29.90 -7.42
N LEU A 16 -5.87 -30.47 -6.32
CA LEU A 16 -5.58 -29.73 -5.10
C LEU A 16 -4.49 -28.69 -5.32
N LEU A 17 -3.43 -29.04 -6.05
CA LEU A 17 -2.34 -28.11 -6.39
C LEU A 17 -2.83 -26.95 -7.25
N MET A 18 -3.70 -27.18 -8.21
CA MET A 18 -4.28 -26.14 -9.06
C MET A 18 -5.14 -25.17 -8.27
N VAL A 19 -5.90 -25.64 -7.29
CA VAL A 19 -6.69 -24.79 -6.40
C VAL A 19 -5.79 -23.88 -5.56
N LEU A 20 -4.69 -24.39 -5.04
CA LEU A 20 -3.72 -23.60 -4.27
C LEU A 20 -3.07 -22.49 -5.14
N ILE A 21 -2.72 -22.79 -6.37
CA ILE A 21 -2.18 -21.83 -7.31
C ILE A 21 -3.20 -20.74 -7.63
N GLY A 22 -4.47 -21.10 -7.85
CA GLY A 22 -5.55 -20.14 -8.09
C GLY A 22 -5.74 -19.19 -6.91
N HIS A 23 -5.67 -19.69 -5.67
CA HIS A 23 -5.73 -18.85 -4.47
C HIS A 23 -4.56 -17.89 -4.39
N SER A 24 -3.35 -18.30 -4.79
CA SER A 24 -2.17 -17.43 -4.82
C SER A 24 -2.32 -16.26 -5.79
N GLU A 25 -2.97 -16.47 -6.93
CA GLU A 25 -3.23 -15.41 -7.91
C GLU A 25 -4.19 -14.35 -7.35
N PHE A 26 -5.20 -14.75 -6.57
CA PHE A 26 -6.13 -13.81 -5.94
C PHE A 26 -5.49 -12.98 -4.83
N ALA A 27 -4.34 -13.39 -4.32
CA ALA A 27 -3.57 -12.68 -3.31
C ALA A 27 -2.53 -11.72 -3.91
N ARG A 28 -2.61 -11.45 -5.23
CA ARG A 28 -1.68 -10.55 -5.93
C ARG A 28 -1.77 -9.13 -5.37
N ALA A 29 -0.60 -8.47 -5.25
CA ALA A 29 -0.48 -7.09 -4.83
C ALA A 29 -1.22 -6.16 -5.78
N ALA A 30 -1.90 -5.17 -5.23
CA ALA A 30 -2.64 -4.16 -5.97
C ALA A 30 -1.90 -2.82 -5.95
N THR A 31 -2.28 -1.92 -6.85
CA THR A 31 -1.76 -0.55 -6.92
C THR A 31 -2.91 0.42 -6.72
N TYR A 32 -2.71 1.39 -5.82
CA TYR A 32 -3.70 2.40 -5.50
C TYR A 32 -3.13 3.79 -5.73
N THR A 33 -3.90 4.66 -6.38
CA THR A 33 -3.53 6.07 -6.53
C THR A 33 -4.08 6.86 -5.35
N VAL A 34 -3.20 7.40 -4.53
CA VAL A 34 -3.58 8.16 -3.34
C VAL A 34 -4.36 9.42 -3.73
N GLY A 35 -5.53 9.59 -3.12
CA GLY A 35 -6.41 10.71 -3.43
C GLY A 35 -7.20 10.55 -4.74
N GLY A 36 -7.07 9.42 -5.42
CA GLY A 36 -7.76 9.16 -6.68
C GLY A 36 -7.38 10.17 -7.76
N THR A 37 -8.37 10.67 -8.49
CA THR A 37 -8.15 11.65 -9.58
C THR A 37 -7.59 12.99 -9.11
N GLY A 38 -7.80 13.35 -7.82
CA GLY A 38 -7.26 14.57 -7.23
C GLY A 38 -5.77 14.48 -6.91
N GLY A 39 -5.24 13.27 -6.80
CA GLY A 39 -3.85 13.03 -6.47
C GLY A 39 -3.49 13.33 -5.01
N TRP A 40 -2.20 13.44 -4.76
CA TRP A 40 -1.65 13.74 -3.44
C TRP A 40 -1.70 15.25 -3.21
N THR A 41 -2.61 15.68 -2.35
CA THR A 41 -2.85 17.10 -2.07
C THR A 41 -3.50 17.27 -0.68
N PHE A 42 -3.97 18.46 -0.40
CA PHE A 42 -4.67 18.78 0.85
C PHE A 42 -5.93 17.91 1.01
N ASN A 43 -6.33 17.66 2.25
CA ASN A 43 -7.54 16.91 2.61
C ASN A 43 -7.56 15.46 2.11
N THR A 44 -6.39 14.82 1.99
CA THR A 44 -6.30 13.40 1.61
C THR A 44 -6.37 12.44 2.81
N ALA A 45 -6.39 12.96 4.03
CA ALA A 45 -6.34 12.13 5.25
C ALA A 45 -7.50 11.11 5.32
N GLY A 46 -8.65 11.42 4.75
CA GLY A 46 -9.81 10.52 4.71
C GLY A 46 -9.83 9.53 3.56
N TRP A 47 -8.91 9.65 2.61
CA TRP A 47 -8.90 8.79 1.42
C TRP A 47 -8.84 7.29 1.72
N PRO A 48 -8.08 6.79 2.73
CA PRO A 48 -8.00 5.35 2.98
C PRO A 48 -9.29 4.71 3.51
N ARG A 49 -10.28 5.48 3.94
CA ARG A 49 -11.51 4.96 4.52
C ARG A 49 -12.23 4.01 3.56
N GLY A 50 -12.67 2.86 4.08
CA GLY A 50 -13.39 1.87 3.31
C GLY A 50 -12.54 1.06 2.35
N LYS A 51 -11.23 1.27 2.33
CA LYS A 51 -10.30 0.52 1.49
C LYS A 51 -9.55 -0.51 2.34
N SER A 52 -9.28 -1.67 1.73
CA SER A 52 -8.50 -2.73 2.36
C SER A 52 -7.17 -2.86 1.64
N PHE A 53 -6.09 -2.78 2.41
CA PHE A 53 -4.72 -2.84 1.88
C PHE A 53 -4.01 -4.09 2.40
N ARG A 54 -3.03 -4.56 1.63
CA ARG A 54 -2.18 -5.70 1.99
C ARG A 54 -0.71 -5.30 1.89
N ALA A 55 0.13 -5.95 2.69
CA ALA A 55 1.58 -5.82 2.54
C ALA A 55 1.99 -6.17 1.11
N GLY A 56 2.85 -5.37 0.53
CA GLY A 56 3.26 -5.51 -0.87
C GLY A 56 2.42 -4.72 -1.87
N ASP A 57 1.25 -4.23 -1.47
CA ASP A 57 0.50 -3.28 -2.31
C ASP A 57 1.32 -2.00 -2.51
N THR A 58 1.13 -1.35 -3.65
CA THR A 58 1.84 -0.12 -3.99
C THR A 58 0.88 1.07 -3.91
N LEU A 59 1.32 2.13 -3.23
CA LEU A 59 0.66 3.43 -3.28
C LEU A 59 1.38 4.32 -4.27
N VAL A 60 0.63 4.96 -5.15
CA VAL A 60 1.14 5.96 -6.10
C VAL A 60 0.73 7.34 -5.63
N PHE A 61 1.72 8.21 -5.42
CA PHE A 61 1.51 9.60 -5.01
C PHE A 61 1.79 10.48 -6.21
N ASN A 62 0.74 11.03 -6.81
CA ASN A 62 0.84 11.95 -7.95
C ASN A 62 0.68 13.38 -7.48
N TYR A 63 1.63 14.24 -7.80
CA TYR A 63 1.62 15.66 -7.44
C TYR A 63 2.56 16.45 -8.33
N GLY A 64 2.39 17.78 -8.35
CA GLY A 64 3.33 18.64 -9.04
C GLY A 64 4.70 18.60 -8.35
N SER A 65 5.74 18.22 -9.09
CA SER A 65 7.10 18.19 -8.56
C SER A 65 7.48 19.58 -8.07
N GLY A 66 8.03 19.67 -6.85
CA GLY A 66 8.33 20.94 -6.20
C GLY A 66 7.16 21.55 -5.41
N ALA A 67 5.91 21.12 -5.66
CA ALA A 67 4.75 21.60 -4.90
C ALA A 67 4.57 20.86 -3.58
N HIS A 68 4.90 19.57 -3.54
CA HIS A 68 4.72 18.69 -2.40
C HIS A 68 5.86 17.68 -2.32
N ASN A 69 5.90 16.91 -1.24
CA ASN A 69 6.73 15.72 -1.12
C ASN A 69 5.94 14.63 -0.38
N VAL A 70 6.55 13.45 -0.28
CA VAL A 70 6.01 12.33 0.51
C VAL A 70 7.08 11.91 1.50
N VAL A 71 6.74 11.91 2.78
CA VAL A 71 7.66 11.50 3.84
C VAL A 71 7.05 10.31 4.58
N ALA A 72 7.77 9.21 4.62
CA ALA A 72 7.39 8.05 5.42
C ALA A 72 7.78 8.32 6.87
N VAL A 73 6.79 8.35 7.76
CA VAL A 73 6.97 8.68 9.17
C VAL A 73 6.40 7.59 10.07
N ASN A 74 6.65 7.70 11.37
CA ASN A 74 6.01 6.87 12.37
C ASN A 74 4.68 7.51 12.83
N LYS A 75 3.98 6.84 13.75
CA LYS A 75 2.71 7.33 14.28
C LYS A 75 2.83 8.75 14.88
N ALA A 76 3.89 8.97 15.66
CA ALA A 76 4.12 10.27 16.29
C ALA A 76 4.34 11.38 15.25
N GLY A 77 5.11 11.10 14.21
CA GLY A 77 5.33 12.03 13.09
C GLY A 77 4.03 12.35 12.35
N TYR A 78 3.20 11.35 12.12
CA TYR A 78 1.89 11.53 11.51
C TYR A 78 0.97 12.41 12.37
N GLN A 79 0.90 12.12 13.66
CA GLN A 79 0.02 12.85 14.57
C GLN A 79 0.44 14.30 14.79
N SER A 80 1.75 14.55 14.89
CA SER A 80 2.29 15.89 15.18
C SER A 80 2.76 16.65 13.94
N CYS A 81 2.63 16.05 12.76
CA CYS A 81 3.12 16.63 11.51
C CYS A 81 4.61 16.97 11.58
N ARG A 82 5.40 16.04 12.13
CA ARG A 82 6.84 16.18 12.25
C ARG A 82 7.57 15.11 11.45
N THR A 83 8.75 15.46 10.98
CA THR A 83 9.62 14.55 10.25
C THR A 83 10.70 14.05 11.20
N PRO A 84 10.62 12.80 11.71
CA PRO A 84 11.68 12.23 12.54
C PRO A 84 13.00 12.18 11.76
N LYS A 85 14.11 12.34 12.49
CA LYS A 85 15.44 12.24 11.89
C LYS A 85 15.59 10.89 11.19
N GLY A 86 16.11 10.89 9.96
CA GLY A 86 16.31 9.68 9.18
C GLY A 86 15.09 9.22 8.41
N SER A 87 13.99 9.97 8.43
CA SER A 87 12.80 9.66 7.63
C SER A 87 13.12 9.67 6.14
N LYS A 88 12.49 8.75 5.41
CA LYS A 88 12.66 8.67 3.96
C LYS A 88 11.78 9.70 3.28
N VAL A 89 12.36 10.51 2.41
CA VAL A 89 11.68 11.60 1.70
C VAL A 89 11.66 11.31 0.20
N PHE A 90 10.49 11.42 -0.41
CA PHE A 90 10.27 11.20 -1.83
C PHE A 90 9.83 12.50 -2.49
N THR A 91 10.38 12.81 -3.65
CA THR A 91 10.20 14.12 -4.32
C THR A 91 9.93 14.03 -5.82
N SER A 92 9.61 12.84 -6.34
CA SER A 92 9.54 12.63 -7.79
C SER A 92 8.31 13.23 -8.47
N GLY A 93 7.25 13.53 -7.71
CA GLY A 93 5.96 13.90 -8.29
C GLY A 93 5.11 12.70 -8.71
N LYS A 94 5.68 11.51 -8.70
CA LYS A 94 5.01 10.26 -9.02
C LYS A 94 5.65 9.12 -8.24
N ASP A 95 5.67 9.25 -6.93
CA ASP A 95 6.33 8.28 -6.08
C ASP A 95 5.50 7.00 -5.98
N GLN A 96 6.17 5.87 -6.10
CA GLN A 96 5.57 4.56 -5.92
C GLN A 96 6.17 3.93 -4.68
N ILE A 97 5.32 3.68 -3.68
CA ILE A 97 5.77 3.19 -2.38
C ILE A 97 5.04 1.89 -2.05
N LYS A 98 5.82 0.84 -1.81
CA LYS A 98 5.30 -0.47 -1.41
C LYS A 98 4.98 -0.47 0.07
N LEU A 99 3.77 -0.92 0.43
CA LEU A 99 3.33 -0.99 1.82
C LEU A 99 4.01 -2.13 2.56
N ALA A 100 4.47 -1.84 3.77
CA ALA A 100 4.90 -2.84 4.73
C ALA A 100 3.68 -3.37 5.49
N LYS A 101 3.79 -4.59 6.04
CA LYS A 101 2.75 -5.14 6.91
C LYS A 101 2.59 -4.27 8.15
N GLY A 102 1.35 -4.00 8.53
CA GLY A 102 1.02 -3.17 9.67
C GLY A 102 0.68 -1.74 9.28
N GLN A 103 0.99 -0.80 10.16
CA GLN A 103 0.66 0.60 9.97
C GLN A 103 1.74 1.32 9.15
N ASN A 104 1.29 2.06 8.14
CA ASN A 104 2.14 2.89 7.28
C ASN A 104 1.62 4.32 7.35
N TYR A 105 2.52 5.29 7.57
CA TYR A 105 2.16 6.69 7.73
C TYR A 105 2.95 7.54 6.75
N PHE A 106 2.25 8.45 6.07
CA PHE A 106 2.85 9.34 5.09
C PHE A 106 2.34 10.75 5.30
N ILE A 107 3.22 11.73 5.21
CA ILE A 107 2.89 13.15 5.29
C ILE A 107 3.58 13.92 4.17
N CYS A 108 3.10 15.11 3.85
CA CYS A 108 3.89 16.13 3.19
C CYS A 108 4.47 17.04 4.28
N ASN A 109 5.79 17.24 4.29
CA ASN A 109 6.42 18.04 5.34
C ASN A 109 6.68 19.49 4.95
N TYR A 110 6.14 19.95 3.82
CA TYR A 110 6.16 21.38 3.49
C TYR A 110 5.35 22.14 4.57
N PRO A 111 5.73 23.37 4.91
CA PRO A 111 5.05 24.12 5.96
C PRO A 111 3.53 24.17 5.75
N GLN A 112 2.76 23.83 6.79
CA GLN A 112 1.30 23.87 6.83
C GLN A 112 0.59 22.77 5.99
N HIS A 113 1.29 21.97 5.18
CA HIS A 113 0.66 20.99 4.31
C HIS A 113 0.06 19.81 5.09
N CYS A 114 0.83 19.19 5.97
CA CYS A 114 0.35 18.09 6.82
C CYS A 114 -0.83 18.55 7.68
N GLU A 115 -0.71 19.70 8.31
CA GLU A 115 -1.74 20.29 9.16
C GLU A 115 -3.03 20.58 8.37
N SER A 116 -2.93 20.81 7.08
CA SER A 116 -4.06 20.99 6.17
C SER A 116 -4.58 19.67 5.59
N GLY A 117 -4.31 18.55 6.26
CA GLY A 117 -4.82 17.24 5.91
C GLY A 117 -4.03 16.52 4.81
N MET A 118 -2.83 16.97 4.50
CA MET A 118 -1.97 16.28 3.54
C MET A 118 -1.15 15.19 4.23
N LYS A 119 -1.85 14.15 4.64
CA LYS A 119 -1.31 12.98 5.33
C LYS A 119 -2.26 11.80 5.21
N ILE A 120 -1.74 10.59 5.25
CA ILE A 120 -2.54 9.35 5.29
C ILE A 120 -1.94 8.35 6.25
N ALA A 121 -2.81 7.56 6.87
CA ALA A 121 -2.46 6.40 7.68
C ALA A 121 -3.13 5.18 7.05
N VAL A 122 -2.34 4.16 6.72
CA VAL A 122 -2.80 2.98 5.99
C VAL A 122 -2.41 1.72 6.77
N SER A 123 -3.40 0.88 7.06
CA SER A 123 -3.17 -0.43 7.68
C SER A 123 -3.11 -1.48 6.58
N ALA A 124 -2.03 -2.25 6.52
CA ALA A 124 -1.83 -3.32 5.54
C ALA A 124 -1.78 -4.68 6.23
N ALA A 125 -2.65 -5.57 5.78
CA ALA A 125 -2.71 -6.93 6.30
C ALA A 125 -1.52 -7.81 5.88
#